data_71615dd2ac13930c4d0b28cbd07a6c5c
#
_entry.id   71615dd2ac13930c4d0b28cbd07a6c5c
#
_cell.length_a   1.000
_cell.length_b   1.000
_cell.length_c   1.000
_cell.angle_alpha   90.00
_cell.angle_beta   90.00
_cell.angle_gamma   90.00
#
_symmetry.space_group_name_H-M   'P 1'
#
loop_
_entity.id
_entity.type
_entity.pdbx_description
1 polymer ?
#
loop_
_entity_poly.entity_id
_entity_poly.type
_entity_poly.pdbx_seq_one_letter_code
_entity_poly.pdbx_strand_id
1 'polypeptide(L)'
;MRLQPGCPGNERFVTWLSSYLHIVNVTTILCQQSITHQTLFTPDLLVSHEGEEMRSVKVYEEAWPLHTPFVIARGSRSEAHVVVVELEEDGVKGVGECTPYLRYGESDASVLAQIMEIVPQLEKGLTREALQQLLPAGAARNAVDCALWDLQARQQQQTLEELLGIELNSTITTAQTVVIGTPEQMATSAAALWNKGATLLKVKLDSHLISERMVAIRAAAPEATIIVDANKSWRAEGLAARCQLLADLGVAMLEQPLPAQDDAALENFIHPLPICADESCHTRSNLKALKGRYEMVNIKLDKTGGLTEALALATEAKAQGFSLMLGCMLCTSRAISAALPLVPQVSFADLDGPTWLAMDVEPHLHFTTGQVHL
;
A
#
# COMPACT_ATOMS: atom_id res chain seq x y z
N MET A 1 20.30 22.70 55.32
CA MET A 1 21.08 21.91 56.27
C MET A 1 21.67 20.71 55.53
N ARG A 2 23.01 20.72 55.38
CA ARG A 2 23.97 19.62 55.08
C ARG A 2 23.64 18.66 53.94
N LEU A 3 24.30 18.77 52.75
CA LEU A 3 25.66 18.30 52.39
C LEU A 3 25.77 16.75 52.27
N GLN A 4 25.85 16.29 51.07
CA GLN A 4 26.80 15.46 50.28
C GLN A 4 27.67 14.42 51.08
N PRO A 5 28.40 13.49 50.45
CA PRO A 5 28.73 13.18 49.06
C PRO A 5 28.86 11.64 48.74
N GLY A 6 29.24 11.29 47.52
CA GLY A 6 30.00 10.07 47.23
C GLY A 6 29.87 9.49 45.84
N CYS A 7 30.66 9.95 44.87
CA CYS A 7 31.18 9.12 43.78
C CYS A 7 32.36 8.26 44.23
N PRO A 8 32.70 7.16 43.60
CA PRO A 8 33.54 7.06 42.42
C PRO A 8 33.05 5.94 41.45
N GLY A 9 33.33 5.91 40.19
CA GLY A 9 34.53 6.16 39.44
C GLY A 9 34.93 4.94 38.62
N ASN A 10 35.22 5.20 37.38
CA ASN A 10 36.14 4.45 36.52
C ASN A 10 35.61 3.36 35.56
N GLU A 11 35.70 3.79 34.31
CA GLU A 11 36.54 3.19 33.26
C GLU A 11 36.14 1.83 32.72
N ARG A 12 35.62 1.88 31.50
CA ARG A 12 36.06 1.07 30.34
C ARG A 12 35.38 1.55 29.04
N PHE A 13 35.87 2.68 28.57
CA PHE A 13 35.88 2.97 27.12
C PHE A 13 37.29 2.71 26.63
N VAL A 14 37.42 2.34 25.36
CA VAL A 14 38.60 2.03 24.54
C VAL A 14 38.88 0.53 24.44
N THR A 15 38.52 0.04 23.30
CA THR A 15 39.23 -0.82 22.34
C THR A 15 38.26 -1.66 21.52
N TRP A 16 37.99 -1.25 20.30
CA TRP A 16 37.74 -2.08 19.11
C TRP A 16 37.76 -1.18 17.87
N LEU A 17 38.97 -0.75 17.54
CA LEU A 17 39.31 -0.19 16.25
C LEU A 17 40.74 -0.63 15.97
N SER A 18 40.94 -1.71 15.27
CA SER A 18 42.10 -2.03 14.46
C SER A 18 42.12 -3.53 14.14
N SER A 19 41.78 -3.87 12.93
CA SER A 19 42.30 -5.05 12.22
C SER A 19 41.40 -5.33 11.00
N TYR A 20 41.73 -4.74 9.87
CA TYR A 20 41.58 -5.36 8.53
C TYR A 20 42.21 -4.46 7.47
N LEU A 21 43.53 -4.58 7.38
CA LEU A 21 44.28 -4.16 6.19
C LEU A 21 45.42 -5.15 6.06
N HIS A 22 45.28 -6.14 5.19
CA HIS A 22 46.41 -6.89 4.65
C HIS A 22 46.19 -7.11 3.15
N ILE A 23 46.85 -6.27 2.39
CA ILE A 23 47.17 -6.44 0.99
C ILE A 23 48.22 -7.54 0.90
N VAL A 24 48.03 -8.54 0.07
CA VAL A 24 49.09 -9.48 -0.33
C VAL A 24 49.35 -9.34 -1.81
N ASN A 25 50.44 -8.73 -2.12
CA ASN A 25 51.14 -8.81 -3.40
C ASN A 25 51.77 -10.20 -3.56
N VAL A 26 51.54 -10.89 -4.67
CA VAL A 26 52.29 -12.09 -5.06
C VAL A 26 53.05 -11.78 -6.34
N THR A 27 54.36 -11.76 -6.19
CA THR A 27 55.35 -11.59 -7.25
C THR A 27 55.62 -12.92 -7.98
N THR A 28 55.67 -12.82 -9.28
CA THR A 28 56.06 -13.86 -10.25
C THR A 28 57.46 -14.44 -9.96
N ILE A 29 57.59 -15.74 -9.99
CA ILE A 29 58.88 -16.43 -10.21
C ILE A 29 58.70 -17.46 -11.34
N LEU A 30 59.45 -17.19 -12.41
CA LEU A 30 59.68 -18.09 -13.53
C LEU A 30 60.69 -19.21 -13.11
N CYS A 31 60.42 -20.45 -13.44
CA CYS A 31 61.44 -21.45 -13.57
C CYS A 31 61.10 -22.39 -14.75
N GLN A 32 61.97 -22.35 -15.76
CA GLN A 32 61.94 -23.28 -16.90
C GLN A 32 62.48 -24.66 -16.49
N GLN A 33 61.80 -25.73 -16.86
CA GLN A 33 62.46 -26.98 -17.27
C GLN A 33 61.59 -27.75 -18.24
N SER A 34 62.17 -28.11 -19.35
CA SER A 34 61.61 -28.93 -20.44
C SER A 34 61.50 -30.38 -20.04
N ILE A 35 60.40 -31.06 -20.31
CA ILE A 35 60.31 -32.50 -20.57
C ILE A 35 59.17 -32.76 -21.55
N THR A 36 59.51 -33.33 -22.66
CA THR A 36 58.65 -33.84 -23.74
C THR A 36 57.89 -35.07 -23.32
N HIS A 37 56.54 -35.02 -23.39
CA HIS A 37 55.71 -36.19 -23.66
C HIS A 37 54.44 -35.77 -24.41
N GLN A 38 54.25 -36.31 -25.60
CA GLN A 38 53.05 -36.24 -26.38
C GLN A 38 51.95 -37.02 -25.66
N THR A 39 50.89 -36.37 -25.28
CA THR A 39 49.61 -36.96 -24.95
C THR A 39 48.52 -36.24 -25.73
N LEU A 40 47.70 -37.02 -26.40
CA LEU A 40 46.58 -36.66 -27.24
C LEU A 40 45.61 -35.72 -26.43
N PHE A 41 45.45 -34.48 -26.91
CA PHE A 41 44.44 -33.58 -26.43
C PHE A 41 43.10 -33.96 -27.05
N THR A 42 42.18 -34.47 -26.24
CA THR A 42 40.75 -34.34 -26.49
C THR A 42 40.36 -32.87 -26.25
N PRO A 43 39.60 -32.22 -27.14
CA PRO A 43 39.12 -30.90 -26.84
C PRO A 43 38.10 -31.00 -25.70
N ASP A 44 38.49 -30.55 -24.50
CA ASP A 44 37.51 -30.26 -23.44
C ASP A 44 36.50 -29.26 -24.01
N LEU A 45 35.25 -29.70 -24.03
CA LEU A 45 34.14 -28.79 -24.21
C LEU A 45 34.26 -27.70 -23.10
N LEU A 46 34.67 -26.50 -23.52
CA LEU A 46 34.40 -25.30 -22.76
C LEU A 46 32.86 -25.16 -22.70
N VAL A 47 32.25 -25.72 -21.66
CA VAL A 47 30.91 -25.28 -21.24
C VAL A 47 31.11 -23.83 -20.78
N SER A 48 30.79 -22.90 -21.66
CA SER A 48 30.57 -21.52 -21.28
C SER A 48 29.44 -21.59 -20.26
N HIS A 49 29.72 -21.40 -18.98
CA HIS A 49 28.73 -20.88 -18.07
C HIS A 49 28.39 -19.47 -18.62
N GLU A 50 27.34 -19.41 -19.42
CA GLU A 50 26.65 -18.17 -19.64
C GLU A 50 26.30 -17.72 -18.22
N GLY A 51 26.88 -16.58 -17.79
CA GLY A 51 26.59 -15.99 -16.49
C GLY A 51 25.09 -15.74 -16.48
N GLU A 52 24.38 -16.35 -15.55
CA GLU A 52 23.00 -15.96 -15.26
C GLU A 52 23.04 -14.44 -15.05
N GLU A 53 22.40 -13.68 -15.95
CA GLU A 53 22.23 -12.26 -15.74
C GLU A 53 21.40 -12.10 -14.48
N MET A 54 22.08 -11.66 -13.43
CA MET A 54 21.41 -11.43 -12.14
C MET A 54 20.44 -10.28 -12.30
N ARG A 55 19.25 -10.42 -11.73
CA ARG A 55 18.26 -9.34 -11.67
C ARG A 55 18.89 -8.11 -10.98
N SER A 56 18.81 -6.94 -11.61
CA SER A 56 19.21 -5.69 -10.95
C SER A 56 18.06 -5.12 -10.12
N VAL A 57 18.39 -4.51 -9.00
CA VAL A 57 17.42 -3.96 -8.05
C VAL A 57 17.78 -2.51 -7.73
N LYS A 58 16.81 -1.61 -7.87
CA LYS A 58 16.92 -0.23 -7.40
C LYS A 58 15.79 0.06 -6.42
N VAL A 59 16.12 0.75 -5.33
CA VAL A 59 15.16 1.16 -4.31
C VAL A 59 15.39 2.63 -3.97
N TYR A 60 14.35 3.44 -4.03
CA TYR A 60 14.45 4.87 -3.76
C TYR A 60 13.15 5.46 -3.26
N GLU A 61 13.25 6.65 -2.66
CA GLU A 61 12.12 7.46 -2.21
C GLU A 61 11.76 8.51 -3.24
N GLU A 62 10.47 8.82 -3.35
CA GLU A 62 9.96 9.96 -4.09
C GLU A 62 9.01 10.77 -3.20
N ALA A 63 9.04 12.11 -3.35
CA ALA A 63 8.12 13.03 -2.71
C ALA A 63 7.30 13.76 -3.77
N TRP A 64 5.99 13.63 -3.71
CA TRP A 64 5.04 14.19 -4.67
C TRP A 64 4.24 15.31 -4.01
N PRO A 65 4.42 16.59 -4.39
CA PRO A 65 3.65 17.70 -3.87
C PRO A 65 2.15 17.52 -4.16
N LEU A 66 1.30 17.89 -3.20
CA LEU A 66 -0.15 17.94 -3.40
C LEU A 66 -0.57 19.32 -3.91
N HIS A 67 -1.56 19.37 -4.82
CA HIS A 67 -2.11 20.64 -5.30
C HIS A 67 -2.91 21.39 -4.21
N THR A 68 -3.43 20.67 -3.22
CA THR A 68 -4.07 21.21 -2.00
C THR A 68 -3.76 20.32 -0.81
N PRO A 69 -3.67 20.87 0.42
CA PRO A 69 -3.44 20.04 1.60
C PRO A 69 -4.54 18.98 1.78
N PHE A 70 -4.13 17.73 1.99
CA PHE A 70 -5.04 16.63 2.29
C PHE A 70 -5.32 16.59 3.81
N VAL A 71 -6.54 16.93 4.21
CA VAL A 71 -6.94 17.07 5.61
C VAL A 71 -7.85 15.93 6.04
N ILE A 72 -7.43 15.19 7.04
CA ILE A 72 -8.21 14.13 7.70
C ILE A 72 -8.33 14.40 9.19
N ALA A 73 -9.18 13.63 9.90
CA ALA A 73 -9.44 13.80 11.35
C ALA A 73 -8.20 13.92 12.24
N ARG A 74 -7.02 13.53 11.77
CA ARG A 74 -5.79 13.40 12.58
C ARG A 74 -4.57 14.13 12.01
N GLY A 75 -4.74 15.02 11.04
CA GLY A 75 -3.64 15.81 10.50
C GLY A 75 -3.84 16.25 9.06
N SER A 76 -2.85 16.97 8.55
CA SER A 76 -2.79 17.46 7.18
C SER A 76 -1.45 17.07 6.56
N ARG A 77 -1.46 16.76 5.25
CA ARG A 77 -0.26 16.50 4.46
C ARG A 77 -0.23 17.43 3.25
N SER A 78 0.95 17.91 2.88
CA SER A 78 1.20 18.71 1.68
C SER A 78 1.95 17.93 0.60
N GLU A 79 2.47 16.73 0.93
CA GLU A 79 3.21 15.86 0.05
C GLU A 79 2.81 14.40 0.29
N ALA A 80 2.87 13.58 -0.78
CA ALA A 80 2.83 12.13 -0.70
C ALA A 80 4.27 11.61 -0.80
N HIS A 81 4.68 10.81 0.19
CA HIS A 81 5.98 10.13 0.19
C HIS A 81 5.76 8.66 -0.18
N VAL A 82 6.51 8.18 -1.16
CA VAL A 82 6.43 6.81 -1.65
C VAL A 82 7.81 6.18 -1.73
N VAL A 83 7.89 4.88 -1.55
CA VAL A 83 9.09 4.08 -1.81
C VAL A 83 8.85 3.25 -3.05
N VAL A 84 9.81 3.32 -3.97
CA VAL A 84 9.75 2.66 -5.28
C VAL A 84 10.79 1.56 -5.35
N VAL A 85 10.41 0.42 -5.92
CA VAL A 85 11.27 -0.70 -6.27
C VAL A 85 11.25 -0.89 -7.79
N GLU A 86 12.41 -0.81 -8.41
CA GLU A 86 12.62 -1.21 -9.81
C GLU A 86 13.41 -2.51 -9.85
N LEU A 87 12.90 -3.47 -10.58
CA LEU A 87 13.57 -4.73 -10.89
C LEU A 87 13.85 -4.76 -12.39
N GLU A 88 15.06 -5.18 -12.79
CA GLU A 88 15.38 -5.37 -14.21
C GLU A 88 16.02 -6.74 -14.40
N GLU A 89 15.49 -7.52 -15.32
CA GLU A 89 15.91 -8.87 -15.66
C GLU A 89 15.76 -9.07 -17.17
N ASP A 90 16.82 -9.53 -17.85
CA ASP A 90 16.86 -9.73 -19.30
C ASP A 90 16.43 -8.46 -20.10
N GLY A 91 16.81 -7.28 -19.60
CA GLY A 91 16.47 -6.00 -20.21
C GLY A 91 15.00 -5.58 -20.03
N VAL A 92 14.19 -6.33 -19.32
CA VAL A 92 12.80 -6.01 -18.98
C VAL A 92 12.74 -5.42 -17.57
N LYS A 93 12.00 -4.32 -17.41
CA LYS A 93 11.83 -3.64 -16.11
C LYS A 93 10.44 -3.87 -15.55
N GLY A 94 10.38 -4.15 -14.25
CA GLY A 94 9.15 -4.13 -13.46
C GLY A 94 9.28 -3.10 -12.33
N VAL A 95 8.20 -2.40 -12.04
CA VAL A 95 8.17 -1.32 -11.04
C VAL A 95 7.03 -1.51 -10.06
N GLY A 96 7.31 -1.32 -8.78
CA GLY A 96 6.32 -1.31 -7.72
C GLY A 96 6.50 -0.11 -6.80
N GLU A 97 5.41 0.34 -6.22
CA GLU A 97 5.37 1.50 -5.34
C GLU A 97 4.62 1.16 -4.07
N CYS A 98 5.02 1.75 -2.96
CA CYS A 98 4.27 1.70 -1.71
C CYS A 98 4.28 3.04 -0.98
N THR A 99 3.29 3.22 -0.12
CA THR A 99 3.21 4.38 0.77
C THR A 99 3.41 3.92 2.21
N PRO A 100 4.59 4.18 2.83
CA PRO A 100 4.83 3.90 4.24
C PRO A 100 3.81 4.62 5.13
N TYR A 101 3.25 3.93 6.12
CA TYR A 101 2.23 4.52 6.96
C TYR A 101 2.59 4.46 8.44
N LEU A 102 2.89 5.64 9.01
CA LEU A 102 3.34 5.78 10.41
C LEU A 102 2.45 5.08 11.44
N ARG A 103 1.14 4.96 11.17
CA ARG A 103 0.20 4.30 12.09
C ARG A 103 0.31 2.79 12.10
N TYR A 104 0.97 2.22 11.09
CA TYR A 104 1.31 0.79 11.05
C TYR A 104 2.74 0.54 11.54
N GLY A 105 3.40 1.60 12.09
CA GLY A 105 4.77 1.54 12.57
C GLY A 105 5.82 1.65 11.46
N GLU A 106 5.42 2.13 10.28
CA GLU A 106 6.28 2.26 9.12
C GLU A 106 6.73 3.71 8.91
N SER A 107 7.94 3.87 8.47
CA SER A 107 8.52 5.12 7.94
C SER A 107 9.27 4.81 6.65
N ASP A 108 9.53 5.83 5.83
CA ASP A 108 10.29 5.68 4.59
C ASP A 108 11.61 4.95 4.88
N ALA A 109 12.35 5.38 5.89
CA ALA A 109 13.61 4.76 6.30
C ALA A 109 13.44 3.29 6.74
N SER A 110 12.38 2.94 7.48
CA SER A 110 12.15 1.56 7.92
C SER A 110 11.76 0.64 6.77
N VAL A 111 10.99 1.15 5.82
CA VAL A 111 10.57 0.41 4.61
C VAL A 111 11.76 0.19 3.69
N LEU A 112 12.57 1.22 3.45
CA LEU A 112 13.83 1.09 2.72
C LEU A 112 14.76 0.05 3.34
N ALA A 113 14.95 0.10 4.66
CA ALA A 113 15.80 -0.86 5.36
C ALA A 113 15.31 -2.31 5.17
N GLN A 114 14.00 -2.57 5.31
CA GLN A 114 13.42 -3.89 5.10
C GLN A 114 13.64 -4.39 3.66
N ILE A 115 13.48 -3.53 2.66
CA ILE A 115 13.70 -3.91 1.25
C ILE A 115 15.18 -4.18 1.02
N MET A 116 16.08 -3.32 1.52
CA MET A 116 17.52 -3.47 1.34
C MET A 116 18.08 -4.76 1.95
N GLU A 117 17.49 -5.27 3.04
CA GLU A 117 17.88 -6.55 3.64
C GLU A 117 17.65 -7.74 2.70
N ILE A 118 16.68 -7.65 1.79
CA ILE A 118 16.33 -8.75 0.88
C ILE A 118 16.84 -8.54 -0.55
N VAL A 119 17.52 -7.43 -0.86
CA VAL A 119 18.10 -7.17 -2.20
C VAL A 119 18.95 -8.35 -2.68
N PRO A 120 19.85 -8.96 -1.87
CA PRO A 120 20.65 -10.09 -2.34
C PRO A 120 19.82 -11.33 -2.74
N GLN A 121 18.62 -11.50 -2.18
CA GLN A 121 17.69 -12.56 -2.56
C GLN A 121 16.92 -12.18 -3.83
N LEU A 122 16.52 -10.89 -3.98
CA LEU A 122 15.89 -10.38 -5.19
C LEU A 122 16.79 -10.53 -6.41
N GLU A 123 18.08 -10.18 -6.27
CA GLU A 123 19.10 -10.33 -7.31
C GLU A 123 19.28 -11.79 -7.76
N LYS A 124 19.01 -12.75 -6.87
CA LYS A 124 19.04 -14.20 -7.13
C LYS A 124 17.71 -14.78 -7.60
N GLY A 125 16.75 -13.93 -8.00
CA GLY A 125 15.48 -14.40 -8.53
C GLY A 125 14.45 -14.77 -7.47
N LEU A 126 14.40 -14.09 -6.32
CA LEU A 126 13.33 -14.28 -5.31
C LEU A 126 11.95 -14.27 -5.96
N THR A 127 11.13 -15.29 -5.69
CA THR A 127 9.77 -15.39 -6.20
C THR A 127 8.76 -14.66 -5.28
N ARG A 128 7.55 -14.37 -5.82
CA ARG A 128 6.47 -13.79 -5.02
C ARG A 128 6.04 -14.66 -3.85
N GLU A 129 6.00 -15.99 -4.05
CA GLU A 129 5.63 -16.96 -3.02
C GLU A 129 6.63 -16.97 -1.87
N ALA A 130 7.93 -16.95 -2.20
CA ALA A 130 9.00 -16.87 -1.21
C ALA A 130 8.99 -15.52 -0.48
N LEU A 131 8.70 -14.43 -1.18
CA LEU A 131 8.55 -13.08 -0.60
C LEU A 131 7.48 -13.04 0.51
N GLN A 132 6.35 -13.76 0.33
CA GLN A 132 5.28 -13.80 1.34
C GLN A 132 5.75 -14.39 2.68
N GLN A 133 6.79 -15.22 2.67
CA GLN A 133 7.37 -15.81 3.88
C GLN A 133 8.54 -14.98 4.43
N LEU A 134 9.16 -14.18 3.59
CA LEU A 134 10.38 -13.43 3.93
C LEU A 134 10.06 -12.08 4.58
N LEU A 135 9.08 -11.34 4.05
CA LEU A 135 8.65 -10.06 4.59
C LEU A 135 7.23 -10.13 5.19
N PRO A 136 6.98 -9.45 6.32
CA PRO A 136 5.63 -9.30 6.83
C PRO A 136 4.75 -8.50 5.85
N ALA A 137 3.44 -8.60 6.00
CA ALA A 137 2.51 -7.71 5.31
C ALA A 137 2.79 -6.24 5.69
N GLY A 138 2.74 -5.35 4.72
CA GLY A 138 3.04 -3.93 4.87
C GLY A 138 3.66 -3.33 3.61
N ALA A 139 4.06 -2.08 3.71
CA ALA A 139 4.52 -1.29 2.58
C ALA A 139 5.75 -1.89 1.89
N ALA A 140 6.76 -2.36 2.63
CA ALA A 140 7.97 -2.94 2.04
C ALA A 140 7.65 -4.14 1.13
N ARG A 141 6.83 -5.08 1.62
CA ARG A 141 6.41 -6.23 0.82
C ARG A 141 5.56 -5.80 -0.37
N ASN A 142 4.70 -4.79 -0.21
CA ASN A 142 3.85 -4.27 -1.29
C ASN A 142 4.70 -3.80 -2.48
N ALA A 143 5.67 -2.92 -2.27
CA ALA A 143 6.51 -2.42 -3.36
C ALA A 143 7.22 -3.54 -4.12
N VAL A 144 7.78 -4.53 -3.40
CA VAL A 144 8.49 -5.66 -4.01
C VAL A 144 7.54 -6.61 -4.73
N ASP A 145 6.40 -6.94 -4.13
CA ASP A 145 5.39 -7.84 -4.70
C ASP A 145 4.83 -7.27 -6.02
N CYS A 146 4.48 -5.98 -6.01
CA CYS A 146 3.96 -5.30 -7.20
C CYS A 146 5.04 -5.16 -8.29
N ALA A 147 6.31 -4.90 -7.94
CA ALA A 147 7.40 -4.90 -8.90
C ALA A 147 7.61 -6.27 -9.56
N LEU A 148 7.49 -7.35 -8.79
CA LEU A 148 7.58 -8.72 -9.32
C LEU A 148 6.40 -9.07 -10.23
N TRP A 149 5.20 -8.59 -9.92
CA TRP A 149 4.02 -8.75 -10.78
C TRP A 149 4.18 -7.97 -12.09
N ASP A 150 4.60 -6.71 -12.04
CA ASP A 150 4.83 -5.88 -13.22
C ASP A 150 5.95 -6.45 -14.10
N LEU A 151 7.06 -6.92 -13.49
CA LEU A 151 8.14 -7.57 -14.22
C LEU A 151 7.64 -8.79 -14.99
N GLN A 152 6.89 -9.68 -14.34
CA GLN A 152 6.37 -10.88 -14.99
C GLN A 152 5.40 -10.54 -16.13
N ALA A 153 4.50 -9.58 -15.93
CA ALA A 153 3.56 -9.17 -16.96
C ALA A 153 4.31 -8.64 -18.20
N ARG A 154 5.29 -7.78 -18.00
CA ARG A 154 6.12 -7.22 -19.10
C ARG A 154 7.00 -8.26 -19.77
N GLN A 155 7.57 -9.21 -19.03
CA GLN A 155 8.33 -10.33 -19.63
C GLN A 155 7.45 -11.18 -20.55
N GLN A 156 6.15 -11.31 -20.22
CA GLN A 156 5.18 -12.02 -21.04
C GLN A 156 4.50 -11.13 -22.10
N GLN A 157 4.88 -9.86 -22.20
CA GLN A 157 4.29 -8.86 -23.09
C GLN A 157 2.77 -8.73 -22.91
N GLN A 158 2.31 -8.82 -21.68
CA GLN A 158 0.91 -8.73 -21.26
C GLN A 158 0.72 -7.56 -20.28
N THR A 159 -0.51 -7.08 -20.16
CA THR A 159 -0.90 -6.27 -19.01
C THR A 159 -1.07 -7.18 -17.79
N LEU A 160 -1.15 -6.59 -16.60
CA LEU A 160 -1.35 -7.35 -15.37
C LEU A 160 -2.73 -8.04 -15.35
N GLU A 161 -3.75 -7.39 -15.90
CA GLU A 161 -5.09 -7.92 -16.04
C GLU A 161 -5.14 -9.11 -17.00
N GLU A 162 -4.45 -9.00 -18.15
CA GLU A 162 -4.33 -10.10 -19.11
C GLU A 162 -3.61 -11.30 -18.52
N LEU A 163 -2.52 -11.06 -17.77
CA LEU A 163 -1.77 -12.10 -17.06
C LEU A 163 -2.65 -12.86 -16.05
N LEU A 164 -3.59 -12.15 -15.42
CA LEU A 164 -4.51 -12.71 -14.42
C LEU A 164 -5.83 -13.22 -15.03
N GLY A 165 -6.05 -13.03 -16.34
CA GLY A 165 -7.30 -13.40 -17.03
C GLY A 165 -8.50 -12.57 -16.54
N ILE A 166 -8.29 -11.30 -16.23
CA ILE A 166 -9.29 -10.38 -15.69
C ILE A 166 -9.69 -9.40 -16.78
N GLU A 167 -10.99 -9.25 -16.99
CA GLU A 167 -11.54 -8.21 -17.88
C GLU A 167 -11.89 -6.97 -17.07
N LEU A 168 -11.42 -5.81 -17.52
CA LEU A 168 -11.75 -4.51 -16.97
C LEU A 168 -12.63 -3.70 -17.94
N ASN A 169 -13.53 -2.91 -17.38
CA ASN A 169 -14.19 -1.87 -18.15
C ASN A 169 -13.19 -0.75 -18.44
N SER A 170 -13.28 -0.15 -19.62
CA SER A 170 -12.42 0.99 -20.01
C SER A 170 -12.56 2.21 -19.09
N THR A 171 -13.61 2.24 -18.28
CA THR A 171 -13.88 3.29 -17.29
C THR A 171 -14.30 2.66 -15.98
N ILE A 172 -13.68 3.07 -14.89
CA ILE A 172 -13.91 2.60 -13.53
C ILE A 172 -14.44 3.76 -12.71
N THR A 173 -15.59 3.56 -12.04
CA THR A 173 -16.10 4.55 -11.07
C THR A 173 -15.22 4.51 -9.82
N THR A 174 -14.70 5.66 -9.42
CA THR A 174 -13.94 5.83 -8.17
C THR A 174 -14.59 6.87 -7.27
N ALA A 175 -14.48 6.69 -5.96
CA ALA A 175 -14.94 7.66 -4.98
C ALA A 175 -14.21 9.00 -5.14
N GLN A 176 -14.90 10.08 -4.85
CA GLN A 176 -14.31 11.41 -4.71
C GLN A 176 -14.41 11.87 -3.27
N THR A 177 -13.28 12.23 -2.70
CA THR A 177 -13.20 12.53 -1.26
C THR A 177 -13.68 13.94 -0.96
N VAL A 178 -14.66 14.04 -0.04
CA VAL A 178 -15.08 15.27 0.63
C VAL A 178 -14.36 15.32 1.98
N VAL A 179 -13.37 16.20 2.10
CA VAL A 179 -12.58 16.36 3.33
C VAL A 179 -13.37 17.07 4.43
N ILE A 180 -12.92 16.92 5.68
CA ILE A 180 -13.57 17.53 6.86
C ILE A 180 -13.52 19.07 6.77
N GLY A 181 -14.67 19.68 7.01
CA GLY A 181 -14.87 21.14 7.04
C GLY A 181 -16.12 21.51 7.83
N THR A 182 -16.58 22.77 7.70
CA THR A 182 -17.91 23.15 8.17
C THR A 182 -19.00 22.48 7.31
N PRO A 183 -20.25 22.34 7.79
CA PRO A 183 -21.33 21.80 6.98
C PRO A 183 -21.47 22.49 5.62
N GLU A 184 -21.32 23.82 5.55
CA GLU A 184 -21.44 24.63 4.33
C GLU A 184 -20.27 24.36 3.37
N GLN A 185 -19.04 24.25 3.89
CA GLN A 185 -17.86 23.93 3.08
C GLN A 185 -17.97 22.54 2.48
N MET A 186 -18.39 21.56 3.28
CA MET A 186 -18.55 20.17 2.83
C MET A 186 -19.68 20.04 1.81
N ALA A 187 -20.81 20.72 2.02
CA ALA A 187 -21.91 20.80 1.06
C ALA A 187 -21.46 21.44 -0.27
N THR A 188 -20.71 22.53 -0.21
CA THR A 188 -20.17 23.20 -1.41
C THR A 188 -19.24 22.25 -2.18
N SER A 189 -18.36 21.55 -1.48
CA SER A 189 -17.45 20.55 -2.09
C SER A 189 -18.25 19.41 -2.72
N ALA A 190 -19.22 18.85 -2.00
CA ALA A 190 -20.06 17.76 -2.50
C ALA A 190 -20.85 18.18 -3.76
N ALA A 191 -21.45 19.39 -3.74
CA ALA A 191 -22.15 19.94 -4.90
C ALA A 191 -21.21 20.13 -6.11
N ALA A 192 -20.00 20.63 -5.88
CA ALA A 192 -19.03 20.83 -6.95
C ALA A 192 -18.59 19.51 -7.60
N LEU A 193 -18.36 18.47 -6.80
CA LEU A 193 -18.02 17.12 -7.29
C LEU A 193 -19.20 16.50 -8.03
N TRP A 194 -20.41 16.55 -7.45
CA TRP A 194 -21.63 16.04 -8.07
C TRP A 194 -21.91 16.69 -9.44
N ASN A 195 -21.84 18.02 -9.49
CA ASN A 195 -22.06 18.77 -10.73
C ASN A 195 -21.02 18.50 -11.82
N LYS A 196 -19.84 18.00 -11.44
CA LYS A 196 -18.79 17.56 -12.36
C LYS A 196 -18.93 16.09 -12.77
N GLY A 197 -19.95 15.37 -12.27
CA GLY A 197 -20.24 13.99 -12.66
C GLY A 197 -19.79 12.91 -11.67
N ALA A 198 -19.28 13.25 -10.48
CA ALA A 198 -18.98 12.25 -9.47
C ALA A 198 -20.27 11.61 -8.96
N THR A 199 -20.42 10.31 -9.14
CA THR A 199 -21.59 9.54 -8.68
C THR A 199 -21.38 8.89 -7.32
N LEU A 200 -20.12 8.74 -6.89
CA LEU A 200 -19.71 8.15 -5.61
C LEU A 200 -18.89 9.18 -4.82
N LEU A 201 -19.37 9.56 -3.65
CA LEU A 201 -18.70 10.49 -2.74
C LEU A 201 -18.25 9.76 -1.48
N LYS A 202 -16.98 9.90 -1.12
CA LYS A 202 -16.42 9.46 0.18
C LYS A 202 -16.32 10.65 1.12
N VAL A 203 -17.12 10.64 2.18
CA VAL A 203 -17.20 11.75 3.14
C VAL A 203 -16.36 11.41 4.37
N LYS A 204 -15.34 12.23 4.63
CA LYS A 204 -14.54 12.13 5.86
C LYS A 204 -15.27 12.82 7.01
N LEU A 205 -15.42 12.11 8.14
CA LEU A 205 -16.05 12.63 9.35
C LEU A 205 -15.17 12.44 10.58
N ASP A 206 -15.22 13.39 11.47
CA ASP A 206 -14.82 13.25 12.87
C ASP A 206 -16.06 13.01 13.75
N SER A 207 -15.91 13.18 15.08
CA SER A 207 -17.01 12.99 16.04
C SER A 207 -17.91 14.22 16.22
N HIS A 208 -17.69 15.31 15.46
CA HIS A 208 -18.39 16.58 15.61
C HIS A 208 -19.31 16.88 14.43
N LEU A 209 -20.43 17.53 14.68
CA LEU A 209 -21.38 18.02 13.66
C LEU A 209 -21.76 16.97 12.60
N ILE A 210 -21.84 15.69 13.00
CA ILE A 210 -22.10 14.59 12.06
C ILE A 210 -23.42 14.80 11.35
N SER A 211 -24.49 15.09 12.11
CA SER A 211 -25.83 15.32 11.56
C SER A 211 -25.88 16.50 10.61
N GLU A 212 -25.35 17.66 11.05
CA GLU A 212 -25.36 18.90 10.30
C GLU A 212 -24.59 18.79 8.99
N ARG A 213 -23.40 18.17 9.04
CA ARG A 213 -22.58 17.91 7.86
C ARG A 213 -23.26 16.97 6.87
N MET A 214 -23.79 15.85 7.36
CA MET A 214 -24.41 14.84 6.48
C MET A 214 -25.72 15.32 5.86
N VAL A 215 -26.56 16.04 6.62
CA VAL A 215 -27.79 16.67 6.08
C VAL A 215 -27.43 17.68 4.98
N ALA A 216 -26.42 18.53 5.21
CA ALA A 216 -26.00 19.51 4.23
C ALA A 216 -25.42 18.88 2.96
N ILE A 217 -24.60 17.82 3.10
CA ILE A 217 -24.03 17.08 1.96
C ILE A 217 -25.12 16.37 1.17
N ARG A 218 -26.05 15.65 1.83
CA ARG A 218 -27.14 14.96 1.15
C ARG A 218 -28.04 15.93 0.39
N ALA A 219 -28.33 17.11 0.97
CA ALA A 219 -29.09 18.14 0.27
C ALA A 219 -28.35 18.69 -0.98
N ALA A 220 -27.02 18.78 -0.91
CA ALA A 220 -26.18 19.29 -2.00
C ALA A 220 -25.92 18.27 -3.13
N ALA A 221 -25.96 16.96 -2.81
CA ALA A 221 -25.78 15.86 -3.76
C ALA A 221 -26.85 14.77 -3.53
N PRO A 222 -28.12 15.03 -3.90
CA PRO A 222 -29.27 14.21 -3.47
C PRO A 222 -29.25 12.79 -4.03
N GLU A 223 -28.71 12.58 -5.24
CA GLU A 223 -28.68 11.28 -5.92
C GLU A 223 -27.31 10.58 -5.80
N ALA A 224 -26.31 11.22 -5.18
CA ALA A 224 -24.98 10.62 -5.03
C ALA A 224 -25.03 9.39 -4.13
N THR A 225 -24.31 8.34 -4.49
CA THR A 225 -23.95 7.28 -3.57
C THR A 225 -22.94 7.86 -2.57
N ILE A 226 -23.26 7.82 -1.30
CA ILE A 226 -22.38 8.36 -0.24
C ILE A 226 -21.86 7.20 0.60
N ILE A 227 -20.54 7.12 0.75
CA ILE A 227 -19.86 6.31 1.76
C ILE A 227 -19.19 7.25 2.77
N VAL A 228 -19.15 6.85 4.02
CA VAL A 228 -18.61 7.66 5.11
C VAL A 228 -17.39 6.98 5.69
N ASP A 229 -16.31 7.74 5.90
CA ASP A 229 -15.12 7.26 6.60
C ASP A 229 -14.89 8.09 7.86
N ALA A 230 -15.06 7.45 9.00
CA ALA A 230 -14.85 8.06 10.31
C ALA A 230 -13.37 8.01 10.76
N ASN A 231 -12.50 7.35 10.03
CA ASN A 231 -11.07 7.18 10.32
C ASN A 231 -10.81 6.85 11.82
N LYS A 232 -11.60 5.90 12.37
CA LYS A 232 -11.52 5.47 13.79
C LYS A 232 -11.62 6.61 14.81
N SER A 233 -12.31 7.69 14.48
CA SER A 233 -12.44 8.86 15.35
C SER A 233 -13.61 8.78 16.35
N TRP A 234 -14.48 7.80 16.19
CA TRP A 234 -15.67 7.66 17.02
C TRP A 234 -15.41 6.76 18.23
N ARG A 235 -16.41 6.73 19.14
CA ARG A 235 -16.44 5.90 20.32
C ARG A 235 -17.74 5.07 20.31
N ALA A 236 -17.77 3.99 21.12
CA ALA A 236 -18.91 3.09 21.22
C ALA A 236 -20.18 3.81 21.71
N GLU A 237 -20.04 4.85 22.58
CA GLU A 237 -21.19 5.62 23.05
C GLU A 237 -21.89 6.33 21.90
N GLY A 238 -23.20 6.05 21.75
CA GLY A 238 -24.04 6.64 20.71
C GLY A 238 -23.74 6.13 19.29
N LEU A 239 -22.94 5.08 19.13
CA LEU A 239 -22.57 4.53 17.82
C LEU A 239 -23.80 4.04 17.04
N ALA A 240 -24.70 3.27 17.66
CA ALA A 240 -25.92 2.79 17.03
C ALA A 240 -26.82 3.93 16.52
N ALA A 241 -26.95 5.01 17.28
CA ALA A 241 -27.73 6.18 16.86
C ALA A 241 -27.08 6.91 15.68
N ARG A 242 -25.74 7.01 15.65
CA ARG A 242 -25.01 7.58 14.50
C ARG A 242 -25.18 6.71 13.25
N CYS A 243 -25.08 5.39 13.38
CA CYS A 243 -25.30 4.47 12.27
C CYS A 243 -26.73 4.60 11.75
N GLN A 244 -27.74 4.72 12.64
CA GLN A 244 -29.13 4.92 12.23
C GLN A 244 -29.32 6.25 11.48
N LEU A 245 -28.75 7.35 11.99
CA LEU A 245 -28.76 8.64 11.29
C LEU A 245 -28.18 8.53 9.88
N LEU A 246 -27.03 7.86 9.72
CA LEU A 246 -26.40 7.68 8.40
C LEU A 246 -27.29 6.84 7.48
N ALA A 247 -27.90 5.78 7.99
CA ALA A 247 -28.83 4.95 7.23
C ALA A 247 -30.06 5.74 6.78
N ASP A 248 -30.66 6.57 7.67
CA ASP A 248 -31.81 7.42 7.37
C ASP A 248 -31.48 8.47 6.29
N LEU A 249 -30.23 8.89 6.20
CA LEU A 249 -29.71 9.77 5.16
C LEU A 249 -29.26 9.04 3.89
N GLY A 250 -29.50 7.72 3.79
CA GLY A 250 -29.18 6.91 2.62
C GLY A 250 -27.68 6.75 2.39
N VAL A 251 -26.87 6.72 3.46
CA VAL A 251 -25.44 6.36 3.35
C VAL A 251 -25.31 4.87 3.05
N ALA A 252 -24.53 4.55 2.03
CA ALA A 252 -24.38 3.19 1.54
C ALA A 252 -23.44 2.32 2.40
N MET A 253 -22.48 2.92 3.09
CA MET A 253 -21.48 2.22 3.90
C MET A 253 -20.79 3.17 4.88
N LEU A 254 -20.44 2.66 6.07
CA LEU A 254 -19.61 3.34 7.07
C LEU A 254 -18.27 2.63 7.20
N GLU A 255 -17.16 3.34 6.93
CA GLU A 255 -15.80 2.82 7.06
C GLU A 255 -15.21 3.15 8.43
N GLN A 256 -14.66 2.14 9.08
CA GLN A 256 -13.86 2.15 10.32
C GLN A 256 -14.28 3.21 11.36
N PRO A 257 -15.45 3.09 11.97
CA PRO A 257 -15.92 4.06 12.96
C PRO A 257 -15.08 4.07 14.24
N LEU A 258 -14.65 2.89 14.71
CA LEU A 258 -13.92 2.70 15.95
C LEU A 258 -12.44 2.37 15.71
N PRO A 259 -11.54 2.68 16.68
CA PRO A 259 -10.20 2.10 16.71
C PRO A 259 -10.28 0.56 16.69
N ALA A 260 -9.33 -0.09 16.00
CA ALA A 260 -9.33 -1.55 15.82
C ALA A 260 -9.34 -2.33 17.15
N GLN A 261 -8.71 -1.80 18.21
CA GLN A 261 -8.72 -2.42 19.54
C GLN A 261 -10.09 -2.31 20.27
N ASP A 262 -10.97 -1.42 19.81
CA ASP A 262 -12.29 -1.14 20.43
C ASP A 262 -13.44 -1.66 19.55
N ASP A 263 -13.17 -2.25 18.40
CA ASP A 263 -14.18 -2.62 17.39
C ASP A 263 -15.08 -3.80 17.81
N ALA A 264 -14.74 -4.51 18.89
CA ALA A 264 -15.62 -5.50 19.49
C ALA A 264 -16.99 -4.91 19.90
N ALA A 265 -17.07 -3.60 20.13
CA ALA A 265 -18.33 -2.94 20.43
C ALA A 265 -19.33 -2.97 19.25
N LEU A 266 -18.88 -3.25 18.03
CA LEU A 266 -19.72 -3.42 16.85
C LEU A 266 -20.62 -4.67 16.95
N GLU A 267 -20.25 -5.68 17.71
CA GLU A 267 -21.07 -6.87 17.92
C GLU A 267 -22.36 -6.60 18.74
N ASN A 268 -22.47 -5.43 19.40
CA ASN A 268 -23.48 -5.18 20.41
C ASN A 268 -24.80 -4.58 19.86
N PHE A 269 -24.92 -4.38 18.55
CA PHE A 269 -26.14 -3.86 17.94
C PHE A 269 -26.30 -4.36 16.49
N ILE A 270 -27.54 -4.27 15.98
CA ILE A 270 -27.83 -4.57 14.58
C ILE A 270 -27.39 -3.38 13.73
N HIS A 271 -26.58 -3.62 12.73
CA HIS A 271 -26.09 -2.58 11.82
C HIS A 271 -27.21 -2.19 10.82
N PRO A 272 -27.66 -0.92 10.83
CA PRO A 272 -28.68 -0.46 9.88
C PRO A 272 -28.13 -0.19 8.48
N LEU A 273 -26.79 -0.14 8.35
CA LEU A 273 -26.03 -0.04 7.09
C LEU A 273 -24.75 -0.88 7.21
N PRO A 274 -24.15 -1.32 6.09
CA PRO A 274 -22.90 -2.06 6.13
C PRO A 274 -21.77 -1.25 6.78
N ILE A 275 -20.99 -1.91 7.64
CA ILE A 275 -19.76 -1.34 8.22
C ILE A 275 -18.55 -2.04 7.59
N CYS A 276 -17.58 -1.23 7.14
CA CYS A 276 -16.38 -1.68 6.45
C CYS A 276 -15.14 -1.56 7.36
N ALA A 277 -14.37 -2.65 7.47
CA ALA A 277 -13.08 -2.65 8.17
C ALA A 277 -11.99 -2.09 7.26
N ASP A 278 -11.27 -1.04 7.70
CA ASP A 278 -10.04 -0.56 7.08
C ASP A 278 -8.83 -0.96 7.93
N GLU A 279 -8.56 -0.25 9.00
CA GLU A 279 -7.41 -0.54 9.86
C GLU A 279 -7.53 -1.84 10.66
N SER A 280 -8.73 -2.39 10.77
CA SER A 280 -8.96 -3.69 11.41
C SER A 280 -8.68 -4.88 10.48
N CYS A 281 -8.50 -4.67 9.16
CA CYS A 281 -8.24 -5.72 8.19
C CYS A 281 -6.98 -5.43 7.38
N HIS A 282 -5.92 -6.19 7.58
CA HIS A 282 -4.70 -6.11 6.79
C HIS A 282 -4.54 -7.32 5.86
N THR A 283 -4.75 -8.54 6.39
CA THR A 283 -4.57 -9.79 5.67
C THR A 283 -5.71 -10.77 5.93
N ARG A 284 -5.72 -11.88 5.23
CA ARG A 284 -6.66 -13.00 5.45
C ARG A 284 -6.74 -13.43 6.92
N SER A 285 -5.63 -13.36 7.65
CA SER A 285 -5.60 -13.78 9.05
C SER A 285 -6.54 -12.99 9.97
N ASN A 286 -6.93 -11.78 9.56
CA ASN A 286 -7.84 -10.94 10.33
C ASN A 286 -9.32 -11.34 10.15
N LEU A 287 -9.72 -11.95 9.04
CA LEU A 287 -11.12 -12.17 8.66
C LEU A 287 -11.95 -12.85 9.75
N LYS A 288 -11.36 -13.87 10.40
CA LYS A 288 -12.07 -14.61 11.46
C LYS A 288 -12.49 -13.71 12.62
N ALA A 289 -11.66 -12.74 12.99
CA ALA A 289 -11.93 -11.82 14.09
C ALA A 289 -12.93 -10.71 13.71
N LEU A 290 -13.11 -10.45 12.41
CA LEU A 290 -14.02 -9.41 11.91
C LEU A 290 -15.46 -9.91 11.76
N LYS A 291 -15.68 -11.22 11.78
CA LYS A 291 -16.99 -11.82 11.57
C LYS A 291 -17.94 -11.42 12.70
N GLY A 292 -19.09 -10.87 12.34
CA GLY A 292 -20.08 -10.33 13.28
C GLY A 292 -19.83 -8.88 13.72
N ARG A 293 -18.72 -8.27 13.27
CA ARG A 293 -18.39 -6.86 13.51
C ARG A 293 -18.50 -6.01 12.26
N TYR A 294 -18.22 -6.62 11.11
CA TYR A 294 -18.15 -5.93 9.83
C TYR A 294 -18.83 -6.75 8.74
N GLU A 295 -19.48 -6.09 7.80
CA GLU A 295 -20.05 -6.68 6.59
C GLU A 295 -19.09 -6.55 5.40
N MET A 296 -18.13 -5.65 5.47
CA MET A 296 -17.21 -5.33 4.40
C MET A 296 -15.77 -5.21 4.89
N VAL A 297 -14.82 -5.43 3.98
CA VAL A 297 -13.40 -5.16 4.22
C VAL A 297 -12.84 -4.27 3.11
N ASN A 298 -12.05 -3.26 3.49
CA ASN A 298 -11.32 -2.40 2.56
C ASN A 298 -9.94 -2.99 2.31
N ILE A 299 -9.67 -3.40 1.08
CA ILE A 299 -8.38 -3.90 0.63
C ILE A 299 -7.53 -2.71 0.19
N LYS A 300 -6.32 -2.61 0.73
CA LYS A 300 -5.28 -1.68 0.27
C LYS A 300 -3.98 -2.46 0.14
N LEU A 301 -3.27 -2.31 -0.97
CA LEU A 301 -2.05 -3.09 -1.25
C LEU A 301 -0.97 -2.84 -0.17
N ASP A 302 -0.87 -1.61 0.35
CA ASP A 302 0.05 -1.28 1.44
C ASP A 302 -0.26 -2.01 2.76
N LYS A 303 -1.51 -2.38 3.00
CA LYS A 303 -1.89 -3.18 4.17
C LYS A 303 -1.66 -4.66 3.94
N THR A 304 -2.07 -5.16 2.77
CA THR A 304 -1.93 -6.58 2.43
C THR A 304 -0.49 -6.98 2.18
N GLY A 305 0.37 -6.01 1.89
CA GLY A 305 1.76 -6.29 1.46
C GLY A 305 1.80 -6.84 0.04
N GLY A 306 1.06 -6.20 -0.86
CA GLY A 306 1.05 -6.43 -2.29
C GLY A 306 -0.18 -7.15 -2.83
N LEU A 307 -0.18 -7.29 -4.15
CA LEU A 307 -1.30 -7.86 -4.91
C LEU A 307 -1.50 -9.35 -4.63
N THR A 308 -0.43 -10.11 -4.38
CA THR A 308 -0.51 -11.56 -4.10
C THR A 308 -1.42 -11.86 -2.90
N GLU A 309 -1.20 -11.23 -1.76
CA GLU A 309 -2.06 -11.40 -0.59
C GLU A 309 -3.42 -10.73 -0.78
N ALA A 310 -3.48 -9.61 -1.51
CA ALA A 310 -4.74 -8.90 -1.77
C ALA A 310 -5.73 -9.77 -2.56
N LEU A 311 -5.30 -10.47 -3.60
CA LEU A 311 -6.12 -11.41 -4.37
C LEU A 311 -6.60 -12.58 -3.50
N ALA A 312 -5.72 -13.12 -2.67
CA ALA A 312 -6.06 -14.19 -1.75
C ALA A 312 -7.03 -13.72 -0.66
N LEU A 313 -6.83 -12.51 -0.10
CA LEU A 313 -7.76 -11.88 0.84
C LEU A 313 -9.13 -11.66 0.20
N ALA A 314 -9.19 -11.14 -1.03
CA ALA A 314 -10.44 -10.91 -1.75
C ALA A 314 -11.23 -12.22 -1.93
N THR A 315 -10.55 -13.29 -2.32
CA THR A 315 -11.16 -14.60 -2.51
C THR A 315 -11.72 -15.15 -1.20
N GLU A 316 -10.93 -15.14 -0.14
CA GLU A 316 -11.33 -15.69 1.16
C GLU A 316 -12.39 -14.84 1.86
N ALA A 317 -12.31 -13.52 1.78
CA ALA A 317 -13.31 -12.62 2.34
C ALA A 317 -14.70 -12.86 1.71
N LYS A 318 -14.77 -12.97 0.39
CA LYS A 318 -16.02 -13.29 -0.33
C LYS A 318 -16.55 -14.66 0.07
N ALA A 319 -15.69 -15.68 0.18
CA ALA A 319 -16.10 -17.01 0.63
C ALA A 319 -16.66 -17.01 2.07
N GLN A 320 -16.22 -16.06 2.90
CA GLN A 320 -16.72 -15.87 4.26
C GLN A 320 -17.95 -14.94 4.34
N GLY A 321 -18.41 -14.38 3.21
CA GLY A 321 -19.61 -13.55 3.12
C GLY A 321 -19.36 -12.05 3.27
N PHE A 322 -18.11 -11.59 3.27
CA PHE A 322 -17.80 -10.16 3.26
C PHE A 322 -17.96 -9.57 1.85
N SER A 323 -18.50 -8.37 1.78
CA SER A 323 -18.38 -7.51 0.61
C SER A 323 -16.99 -6.80 0.63
N LEU A 324 -16.56 -6.31 -0.52
CA LEU A 324 -15.24 -5.73 -0.67
C LEU A 324 -15.29 -4.25 -1.06
N MET A 325 -14.36 -3.49 -0.53
CA MET A 325 -13.96 -2.18 -0.99
C MET A 325 -12.48 -2.25 -1.38
N LEU A 326 -12.08 -1.52 -2.41
CA LEU A 326 -10.70 -1.31 -2.79
C LEU A 326 -10.33 0.13 -2.51
N GLY A 327 -9.36 0.36 -1.65
CA GLY A 327 -8.85 1.68 -1.34
C GLY A 327 -7.38 1.84 -1.68
N CYS A 328 -6.91 3.08 -1.59
CA CYS A 328 -5.51 3.42 -1.76
C CYS A 328 -5.03 4.36 -0.64
N MET A 329 -3.75 4.66 -0.64
CA MET A 329 -3.14 5.77 0.09
C MET A 329 -3.00 6.98 -0.85
N LEU A 330 -2.37 8.07 -0.40
CA LEU A 330 -1.85 9.10 -1.31
C LEU A 330 -0.68 8.48 -2.06
N CYS A 331 -0.84 8.24 -3.35
CA CYS A 331 0.08 7.46 -4.18
C CYS A 331 0.05 7.96 -5.62
N THR A 332 0.96 7.46 -6.46
CA THR A 332 0.94 7.72 -7.90
C THR A 332 0.08 6.70 -8.65
N SER A 333 -0.09 6.91 -9.95
CA SER A 333 -0.76 5.96 -10.85
C SER A 333 -0.13 4.57 -10.87
N ARG A 334 1.15 4.41 -10.48
CA ARG A 334 1.80 3.09 -10.37
C ARG A 334 1.08 2.19 -9.36
N ALA A 335 0.81 2.71 -8.16
CA ALA A 335 0.12 1.94 -7.12
C ALA A 335 -1.33 1.62 -7.52
N ILE A 336 -2.02 2.54 -8.19
CA ILE A 336 -3.38 2.30 -8.68
C ILE A 336 -3.38 1.24 -9.77
N SER A 337 -2.47 1.30 -10.74
CA SER A 337 -2.34 0.29 -11.80
C SER A 337 -2.16 -1.12 -11.23
N ALA A 338 -1.32 -1.27 -10.19
CA ALA A 338 -1.14 -2.56 -9.53
C ALA A 338 -2.41 -3.08 -8.81
N ALA A 339 -3.34 -2.19 -8.45
CA ALA A 339 -4.57 -2.55 -7.76
C ALA A 339 -5.76 -2.84 -8.70
N LEU A 340 -5.69 -2.44 -9.97
CA LEU A 340 -6.77 -2.58 -10.95
C LEU A 340 -7.35 -4.00 -11.06
N PRO A 341 -6.56 -5.09 -10.98
CA PRO A 341 -7.11 -6.45 -11.04
C PRO A 341 -8.15 -6.78 -9.97
N LEU A 342 -8.21 -6.01 -8.89
CA LEU A 342 -9.19 -6.21 -7.82
C LEU A 342 -10.55 -5.53 -8.11
N VAL A 343 -10.59 -4.56 -9.02
CA VAL A 343 -11.77 -3.72 -9.31
C VAL A 343 -13.03 -4.52 -9.61
N PRO A 344 -13.03 -5.59 -10.43
CA PRO A 344 -14.25 -6.33 -10.72
C PRO A 344 -14.85 -7.09 -9.51
N GLN A 345 -14.12 -7.15 -8.41
CA GLN A 345 -14.51 -7.90 -7.24
C GLN A 345 -15.12 -7.04 -6.13
N VAL A 346 -15.07 -5.71 -6.24
CA VAL A 346 -15.41 -4.80 -5.16
C VAL A 346 -16.73 -4.07 -5.41
N SER A 347 -17.42 -3.72 -4.32
CA SER A 347 -18.63 -2.89 -4.37
C SER A 347 -18.32 -1.41 -4.51
N PHE A 348 -17.20 -0.97 -3.94
CA PHE A 348 -16.73 0.41 -3.98
C PHE A 348 -15.23 0.45 -4.26
N ALA A 349 -14.83 1.32 -5.19
CA ALA A 349 -13.43 1.66 -5.43
C ALA A 349 -13.16 3.10 -4.98
N ASP A 350 -12.09 3.31 -4.23
CA ASP A 350 -11.61 4.58 -3.69
C ASP A 350 -10.15 4.73 -4.11
N LEU A 351 -9.96 5.14 -5.37
CA LEU A 351 -8.70 5.14 -6.10
C LEU A 351 -8.29 6.57 -6.49
N ASP A 352 -8.74 7.57 -5.73
CA ASP A 352 -8.52 8.99 -6.03
C ASP A 352 -7.15 9.52 -5.59
N GLY A 353 -6.26 8.66 -5.05
CA GLY A 353 -4.93 9.06 -4.56
C GLY A 353 -4.14 9.95 -5.53
N PRO A 354 -3.97 9.58 -6.81
CA PRO A 354 -3.22 10.39 -7.77
C PRO A 354 -3.86 11.75 -8.06
N THR A 355 -5.17 11.88 -7.92
CA THR A 355 -5.87 13.15 -8.19
C THR A 355 -5.54 14.27 -7.20
N TRP A 356 -4.87 13.94 -6.09
CA TRP A 356 -4.39 14.91 -5.11
C TRP A 356 -2.99 15.44 -5.42
N LEU A 357 -2.24 14.76 -6.28
CA LEU A 357 -0.88 15.14 -6.64
C LEU A 357 -0.89 16.36 -7.59
N ALA A 358 0.07 17.26 -7.44
CA ALA A 358 0.28 18.37 -8.36
C ALA A 358 0.79 17.90 -9.73
N MET A 359 1.44 16.74 -9.78
CA MET A 359 1.87 16.02 -10.98
C MET A 359 1.93 14.52 -10.65
N ASP A 360 1.82 13.68 -11.66
CA ASP A 360 1.88 12.21 -11.53
C ASP A 360 3.05 11.65 -12.33
N VAL A 361 3.30 10.36 -12.22
CA VAL A 361 4.31 9.64 -13.00
C VAL A 361 3.94 9.57 -14.49
N GLU A 362 4.93 9.27 -15.34
CA GLU A 362 4.69 8.99 -16.75
C GLU A 362 5.08 7.53 -17.11
N PRO A 363 4.22 6.77 -17.78
CA PRO A 363 2.81 7.09 -18.10
C PRO A 363 1.91 7.06 -16.88
N HIS A 364 0.86 7.88 -16.87
CA HIS A 364 -0.14 7.91 -15.80
C HIS A 364 -1.52 7.45 -16.28
N LEU A 365 -2.36 7.08 -15.33
CA LEU A 365 -3.79 6.82 -15.57
C LEU A 365 -4.52 8.15 -15.80
N HIS A 366 -5.47 8.15 -16.71
CA HIS A 366 -6.27 9.33 -16.95
C HIS A 366 -7.45 9.41 -15.99
N PHE A 367 -7.48 10.45 -15.15
CA PHE A 367 -8.55 10.69 -14.18
C PHE A 367 -9.49 11.81 -14.66
N THR A 368 -10.77 11.57 -14.58
CA THR A 368 -11.81 12.59 -14.58
C THR A 368 -12.56 12.57 -13.25
N THR A 369 -13.47 13.53 -13.02
CA THR A 369 -14.17 13.58 -11.72
C THR A 369 -15.00 12.32 -11.52
N GLY A 370 -14.59 11.48 -10.55
CA GLY A 370 -15.26 10.24 -10.19
C GLY A 370 -14.97 9.04 -11.09
N GLN A 371 -14.02 9.14 -12.03
CA GLN A 371 -13.69 8.04 -12.95
C GLN A 371 -12.19 7.93 -13.21
N VAL A 372 -11.74 6.69 -13.38
CA VAL A 372 -10.42 6.32 -13.90
C VAL A 372 -10.63 5.72 -15.29
N HIS A 373 -9.88 6.18 -16.27
CA HIS A 373 -9.90 5.69 -17.65
C HIS A 373 -8.64 4.88 -17.91
N LEU A 374 -8.82 3.70 -18.53
CA LEU A 374 -7.77 2.74 -18.88
C LEU A 374 -7.35 2.90 -20.33
#